data_298283f6a64fe9d18865fbfd525cb3d4
#
_entry.id   298283f6a64fe9d18865fbfd525cb3d4
#
_cell.length_a   1.000
_cell.length_b   1.000
_cell.length_c   1.000
_cell.angle_alpha   90.00
_cell.angle_beta   90.00
_cell.angle_gamma   90.00
#
_symmetry.space_group_name_H-M   'P 1'
#
loop_
_entity.id
_entity.type
_entity.pdbx_description
1 polymer ?
#
loop_
_entity_poly.entity_id
_entity_poly.type
_entity_poly.pdbx_seq_one_letter_code
_entity_poly.pdbx_strand_id
1 'polypeptide(L)'
;AEAAELGYFAQDHSHDFGQDMILFDWMAQWTSDGEQAVRAALGRMLFSNDEVLKSVKVISGGEQGRMLFGKLTLTQPNVLLLDEPTNHLDMESIEALNLALENYPGTLFFVSHDREFVSSLATRILEITPEGVRDFSGNYDDYLRSIEADA
;
A
#
# COMPACT_ATOMS: atom_id res chain seq x y z
N ALA A 1 -11.14 22.07 -9.74
CA ALA A 1 -10.29 21.19 -8.93
C ALA A 1 -10.99 19.84 -8.75
N GLU A 2 -10.30 18.75 -9.01
CA GLU A 2 -10.84 17.43 -8.74
C GLU A 2 -11.00 17.24 -7.23
N ALA A 3 -12.09 16.59 -6.83
CA ALA A 3 -12.30 16.23 -5.43
C ALA A 3 -11.28 15.16 -5.01
N ALA A 4 -10.81 15.22 -3.75
CA ALA A 4 -9.94 14.19 -3.21
C ALA A 4 -10.73 12.89 -3.01
N GLU A 5 -10.23 11.82 -3.62
CA GLU A 5 -10.72 10.46 -3.40
C GLU A 5 -9.68 9.73 -2.55
N LEU A 6 -10.06 9.39 -1.32
CA LEU A 6 -9.16 8.78 -0.36
C LEU A 6 -9.24 7.26 -0.43
N GLY A 7 -8.07 6.61 -0.54
CA GLY A 7 -7.91 5.21 -0.26
C GLY A 7 -7.18 5.05 1.08
N TYR A 8 -7.67 4.17 1.93
CA TYR A 8 -7.10 3.95 3.25
C TYR A 8 -6.69 2.50 3.44
N PHE A 9 -5.44 2.31 3.85
CA PHE A 9 -4.89 1.02 4.22
C PHE A 9 -4.62 1.03 5.73
N ALA A 10 -5.53 0.45 6.51
CA ALA A 10 -5.42 0.34 7.96
C ALA A 10 -4.43 -0.76 8.37
N GLN A 11 -3.93 -0.72 9.61
CA GLN A 11 -3.13 -1.81 10.18
C GLN A 11 -3.93 -3.11 10.28
N ASP A 12 -5.20 -3.03 10.68
CA ASP A 12 -6.13 -4.16 10.72
C ASP A 12 -7.17 -4.01 9.62
N HIS A 13 -7.22 -5.00 8.73
CA HIS A 13 -8.12 -5.02 7.59
C HIS A 13 -8.92 -6.33 7.49
N SER A 14 -9.03 -7.05 8.61
CA SER A 14 -9.72 -8.34 8.64
C SER A 14 -11.20 -8.28 8.27
N HIS A 15 -11.88 -7.14 8.54
CA HIS A 15 -13.28 -7.01 8.16
C HIS A 15 -13.52 -6.86 6.66
N ASP A 16 -12.52 -6.49 5.89
CA ASP A 16 -12.65 -6.39 4.42
C ASP A 16 -12.88 -7.77 3.78
N PHE A 17 -12.59 -8.83 4.50
CA PHE A 17 -12.71 -10.22 4.04
C PHE A 17 -13.81 -10.99 4.79
N GLY A 18 -14.89 -10.30 5.17
CA GLY A 18 -15.99 -10.87 5.94
C GLY A 18 -16.86 -11.87 5.18
N GLN A 19 -16.97 -11.73 3.86
CA GLN A 19 -17.77 -12.64 3.02
C GLN A 19 -16.91 -13.77 2.48
N ASP A 20 -17.48 -14.98 2.44
CA ASP A 20 -16.79 -16.14 1.87
C ASP A 20 -16.87 -16.11 0.35
N MET A 21 -15.75 -15.86 -0.30
CA MET A 21 -15.61 -15.89 -1.75
C MET A 21 -14.15 -16.17 -2.13
N ILE A 22 -13.90 -16.59 -3.36
CA ILE A 22 -12.54 -16.80 -3.85
C ILE A 22 -11.85 -15.45 -4.10
N LEU A 23 -10.51 -15.45 -4.11
CA LEU A 23 -9.72 -14.25 -4.31
C LEU A 23 -10.06 -13.54 -5.62
N PHE A 24 -10.25 -14.31 -6.69
CA PHE A 24 -10.63 -13.75 -8.00
C PHE A 24 -11.94 -12.95 -7.91
N ASP A 25 -12.97 -13.53 -7.32
CA ASP A 25 -14.29 -12.89 -7.22
C ASP A 25 -14.24 -11.65 -6.31
N TRP A 26 -13.48 -11.72 -5.24
CA TRP A 26 -13.28 -10.58 -4.35
C TRP A 26 -12.64 -9.41 -5.10
N MET A 27 -11.59 -9.68 -5.86
CA MET A 27 -10.89 -8.65 -6.64
C MET A 27 -11.76 -8.10 -7.78
N ALA A 28 -12.57 -8.95 -8.40
CA ALA A 28 -13.46 -8.58 -9.50
C ALA A 28 -14.51 -7.54 -9.12
N GLN A 29 -14.84 -7.41 -7.84
CA GLN A 29 -15.78 -6.37 -7.36
C GLN A 29 -15.29 -4.94 -7.61
N TRP A 30 -13.98 -4.75 -7.78
CA TRP A 30 -13.34 -3.44 -7.80
C TRP A 30 -13.00 -2.92 -9.19
N THR A 31 -13.40 -3.63 -10.23
CA THR A 31 -13.20 -3.20 -11.62
C THR A 31 -14.31 -3.70 -12.52
N SER A 32 -14.64 -2.91 -13.54
CA SER A 32 -15.51 -3.31 -14.64
C SER A 32 -14.73 -3.66 -15.91
N ASP A 33 -13.39 -3.66 -15.85
CA ASP A 33 -12.52 -3.82 -17.02
C ASP A 33 -12.29 -5.27 -17.43
N GLY A 34 -12.96 -6.23 -16.77
CA GLY A 34 -12.98 -7.62 -17.16
C GLY A 34 -11.95 -8.50 -16.48
N GLU A 35 -11.95 -9.80 -16.85
CA GLU A 35 -11.14 -10.84 -16.22
C GLU A 35 -9.64 -10.55 -16.30
N GLN A 36 -9.16 -10.03 -17.41
CA GLN A 36 -7.74 -9.77 -17.61
C GLN A 36 -7.21 -8.69 -16.64
N ALA A 37 -7.99 -7.66 -16.38
CA ALA A 37 -7.64 -6.63 -15.40
C ALA A 37 -7.55 -7.21 -13.97
N VAL A 38 -8.49 -8.09 -13.62
CA VAL A 38 -8.50 -8.79 -12.32
C VAL A 38 -7.25 -9.66 -12.16
N ARG A 39 -6.93 -10.49 -13.18
CA ARG A 39 -5.75 -11.34 -13.17
C ARG A 39 -4.44 -10.54 -13.11
N ALA A 40 -4.39 -9.42 -13.80
CA ALA A 40 -3.22 -8.53 -13.77
C ALA A 40 -3.00 -7.93 -12.38
N ALA A 41 -4.05 -7.50 -11.71
CA ALA A 41 -3.97 -6.97 -10.35
C ALA A 41 -3.49 -8.04 -9.36
N LEU A 42 -4.05 -9.24 -9.43
CA LEU A 42 -3.65 -10.37 -8.58
C LEU A 42 -2.20 -10.79 -8.84
N GLY A 43 -1.79 -10.84 -10.12
CA GLY A 43 -0.42 -11.20 -10.49
C GLY A 43 0.62 -10.20 -10.00
N ARG A 44 0.33 -8.90 -10.08
CA ARG A 44 1.23 -7.86 -9.51
C ARG A 44 1.41 -8.02 -8.01
N MET A 45 0.40 -8.54 -7.33
CA MET A 45 0.43 -8.81 -5.89
C MET A 45 0.88 -10.24 -5.58
N LEU A 46 1.52 -10.92 -6.55
CA LEU A 46 2.20 -12.21 -6.40
C LEU A 46 1.26 -13.39 -6.16
N PHE A 47 0.00 -13.31 -6.56
CA PHE A 47 -0.91 -14.44 -6.50
C PHE A 47 -0.83 -15.27 -7.79
N SER A 48 -0.54 -16.56 -7.65
CA SER A 48 -0.50 -17.51 -8.76
C SER A 48 -1.90 -17.86 -9.26
N ASN A 49 -1.97 -18.49 -10.44
CA ASN A 49 -3.24 -18.95 -11.04
C ASN A 49 -4.03 -19.89 -10.13
N ASP A 50 -3.34 -20.73 -9.36
CA ASP A 50 -4.00 -21.67 -8.44
C ASP A 50 -4.47 -20.97 -7.16
N GLU A 51 -3.70 -20.01 -6.69
CA GLU A 51 -4.02 -19.26 -5.47
C GLU A 51 -5.27 -18.40 -5.60
N VAL A 52 -5.58 -17.91 -6.80
CA VAL A 52 -6.75 -17.04 -7.00
C VAL A 52 -8.08 -17.77 -6.78
N LEU A 53 -8.07 -19.10 -6.74
CA LEU A 53 -9.23 -19.93 -6.46
C LEU A 53 -9.44 -20.22 -4.97
N LYS A 54 -8.51 -19.81 -4.10
CA LYS A 54 -8.66 -19.95 -2.65
C LYS A 54 -9.73 -19.01 -2.12
N SER A 55 -10.36 -19.38 -1.00
CA SER A 55 -11.26 -18.50 -0.26
C SER A 55 -10.48 -17.38 0.43
N VAL A 56 -11.05 -16.19 0.46
CA VAL A 56 -10.51 -15.06 1.25
C VAL A 56 -10.48 -15.35 2.75
N LYS A 57 -11.19 -16.36 3.19
CA LYS A 57 -11.24 -16.77 4.62
C LYS A 57 -10.01 -17.53 5.09
N VAL A 58 -9.22 -18.09 4.17
CA VAL A 58 -8.07 -18.94 4.51
C VAL A 58 -6.72 -18.27 4.28
N ILE A 59 -6.70 -17.02 3.85
CA ILE A 59 -5.45 -16.30 3.58
C ILE A 59 -4.87 -15.66 4.85
N SER A 60 -3.54 -15.51 4.85
CA SER A 60 -2.80 -14.88 5.94
C SER A 60 -2.98 -13.36 5.98
N GLY A 61 -2.53 -12.73 7.08
CA GLY A 61 -2.53 -11.26 7.18
C GLY A 61 -1.73 -10.57 6.09
N GLY A 62 -0.56 -11.12 5.72
CA GLY A 62 0.24 -10.62 4.61
C GLY A 62 -0.46 -10.75 3.26
N GLU A 63 -1.12 -11.87 3.03
CA GLU A 63 -1.92 -12.08 1.82
C GLU A 63 -3.12 -11.15 1.76
N GLN A 64 -3.79 -10.89 2.89
CA GLN A 64 -4.85 -9.88 2.99
C GLN A 64 -4.33 -8.48 2.60
N GLY A 65 -3.17 -8.09 3.09
CA GLY A 65 -2.52 -6.83 2.73
C GLY A 65 -2.28 -6.73 1.24
N ARG A 66 -1.76 -7.79 0.61
CA ARG A 66 -1.55 -7.84 -0.84
C ARG A 66 -2.86 -7.72 -1.62
N MET A 67 -3.94 -8.34 -1.14
CA MET A 67 -5.28 -8.21 -1.75
C MET A 67 -5.77 -6.77 -1.72
N LEU A 68 -5.61 -6.08 -0.59
CA LEU A 68 -6.00 -4.67 -0.46
C LEU A 68 -5.19 -3.77 -1.38
N PHE A 69 -3.90 -4.02 -1.54
CA PHE A 69 -3.09 -3.26 -2.50
C PHE A 69 -3.54 -3.51 -3.93
N GLY A 70 -3.90 -4.73 -4.29
CA GLY A 70 -4.50 -5.02 -5.59
C GLY A 70 -5.77 -4.21 -5.83
N LYS A 71 -6.64 -4.14 -4.85
CA LYS A 71 -7.84 -3.29 -4.89
C LYS A 71 -7.48 -1.83 -5.14
N LEU A 72 -6.49 -1.29 -4.42
CA LEU A 72 -6.08 0.11 -4.57
C LEU A 72 -5.50 0.40 -5.95
N THR A 73 -4.80 -0.55 -6.55
CA THR A 73 -4.31 -0.39 -7.93
C THR A 73 -5.44 -0.36 -8.96
N LEU A 74 -6.56 -1.02 -8.70
CA LEU A 74 -7.74 -1.02 -9.56
C LEU A 74 -8.62 0.22 -9.37
N THR A 75 -8.86 0.60 -8.13
CA THR A 75 -9.75 1.74 -7.80
C THR A 75 -9.07 3.09 -7.98
N GLN A 76 -7.75 3.14 -7.88
CA GLN A 76 -6.90 4.32 -8.10
C GLN A 76 -7.40 5.60 -7.42
N PRO A 77 -7.61 5.60 -6.09
CA PRO A 77 -7.87 6.85 -5.39
C PRO A 77 -6.71 7.82 -5.60
N ASN A 78 -6.99 9.11 -5.67
CA ASN A 78 -5.92 10.10 -5.93
C ASN A 78 -5.08 10.43 -4.70
N VAL A 79 -5.52 10.03 -3.50
CA VAL A 79 -4.76 10.13 -2.25
C VAL A 79 -4.82 8.79 -1.52
N LEU A 80 -3.66 8.21 -1.23
CA LEU A 80 -3.54 7.00 -0.43
C LEU A 80 -3.02 7.31 0.96
N LEU A 81 -3.75 6.86 1.97
CA LEU A 81 -3.30 6.86 3.36
C LEU A 81 -2.90 5.44 3.74
N LEU A 82 -1.62 5.24 4.06
CA LEU A 82 -1.05 3.92 4.35
C LEU A 82 -0.51 3.92 5.79
N ASP A 83 -1.05 3.06 6.63
CA ASP A 83 -0.61 2.91 8.02
C ASP A 83 0.18 1.62 8.18
N GLU A 84 1.51 1.74 8.34
CA GLU A 84 2.44 0.63 8.45
C GLU A 84 2.23 -0.45 7.36
N PRO A 85 2.31 -0.07 6.07
CA PRO A 85 1.89 -0.95 4.97
C PRO A 85 2.78 -2.19 4.79
N THR A 86 4.00 -2.19 5.32
CA THR A 86 4.94 -3.32 5.20
C THR A 86 4.81 -4.33 6.33
N ASN A 87 4.00 -4.05 7.36
CA ASN A 87 3.80 -4.98 8.48
C ASN A 87 3.25 -6.32 7.99
N HIS A 88 3.84 -7.40 8.50
CA HIS A 88 3.48 -8.80 8.18
C HIS A 88 3.75 -9.23 6.75
N LEU A 89 4.42 -8.40 5.95
CA LEU A 89 4.84 -8.76 4.60
C LEU A 89 6.24 -9.38 4.61
N ASP A 90 6.44 -10.39 3.76
CA ASP A 90 7.77 -10.90 3.45
C ASP A 90 8.52 -9.95 2.50
N MET A 91 9.81 -10.19 2.28
CA MET A 91 10.64 -9.29 1.44
C MET A 91 10.14 -9.20 0.01
N GLU A 92 9.70 -10.30 -0.57
CA GLU A 92 9.18 -10.31 -1.94
C GLU A 92 7.90 -9.48 -2.07
N SER A 93 7.01 -9.57 -1.08
CA SER A 93 5.78 -8.78 -1.03
C SER A 93 6.07 -7.29 -0.82
N ILE A 94 7.07 -6.95 0.00
CA ILE A 94 7.50 -5.55 0.21
C ILE A 94 8.05 -4.98 -1.10
N GLU A 95 8.83 -5.73 -1.85
CA GLU A 95 9.36 -5.28 -3.14
C GLU A 95 8.24 -5.05 -4.17
N ALA A 96 7.27 -5.95 -4.23
CA ALA A 96 6.11 -5.80 -5.11
C ALA A 96 5.28 -4.57 -4.75
N LEU A 97 5.06 -4.34 -3.45
CA LEU A 97 4.38 -3.16 -2.95
C LEU A 97 5.14 -1.88 -3.30
N ASN A 98 6.44 -1.87 -3.05
CA ASN A 98 7.29 -0.72 -3.34
C ASN A 98 7.23 -0.34 -4.82
N LEU A 99 7.33 -1.32 -5.71
CA LEU A 99 7.23 -1.10 -7.15
C LEU A 99 5.87 -0.51 -7.55
N ALA A 100 4.79 -1.02 -6.97
CA ALA A 100 3.44 -0.52 -7.23
C ALA A 100 3.27 0.93 -6.77
N LEU A 101 3.84 1.29 -5.61
CA LEU A 101 3.76 2.64 -5.05
C LEU A 101 4.66 3.64 -5.78
N GLU A 102 5.85 3.23 -6.24
CA GLU A 102 6.73 4.08 -7.05
C GLU A 102 6.04 4.58 -8.32
N ASN A 103 5.21 3.74 -8.92
CA ASN A 103 4.50 4.05 -10.16
C ASN A 103 3.07 4.56 -9.92
N TYR A 104 2.69 4.76 -8.67
CA TYR A 104 1.34 5.23 -8.34
C TYR A 104 1.18 6.71 -8.70
N PRO A 105 0.15 7.07 -9.52
CA PRO A 105 0.02 8.42 -10.06
C PRO A 105 -0.52 9.45 -9.06
N GLY A 106 -0.98 9.03 -7.89
CA GLY A 106 -1.57 9.90 -6.87
C GLY A 106 -0.60 10.34 -5.80
N THR A 107 -1.14 10.97 -4.76
CA THR A 107 -0.40 11.38 -3.57
C THR A 107 -0.40 10.25 -2.54
N LEU A 108 0.77 9.93 -2.02
CA LEU A 108 0.95 8.93 -0.96
C LEU A 108 1.23 9.64 0.36
N PHE A 109 0.46 9.31 1.37
CA PHE A 109 0.70 9.73 2.75
C PHE A 109 0.81 8.48 3.62
N PHE A 110 1.99 8.21 4.17
CA PHE A 110 2.21 6.96 4.88
C PHE A 110 3.03 7.12 6.15
N VAL A 111 2.78 6.22 7.09
CA VAL A 111 3.58 6.05 8.31
C VAL A 111 4.25 4.70 8.23
N SER A 112 5.58 4.65 8.40
CA SER A 112 6.34 3.40 8.38
C SER A 112 7.58 3.50 9.27
N HIS A 113 7.92 2.39 9.94
CA HIS A 113 9.19 2.20 10.65
C HIS A 113 10.24 1.48 9.79
N ASP A 114 9.87 1.06 8.59
CA ASP A 114 10.79 0.45 7.63
C ASP A 114 11.58 1.54 6.90
N ARG A 115 12.86 1.69 7.26
CA ARG A 115 13.73 2.75 6.73
C ARG A 115 13.96 2.63 5.23
N GLU A 116 14.13 1.42 4.72
CA GLU A 116 14.33 1.19 3.28
C GLU A 116 13.08 1.59 2.50
N PHE A 117 11.90 1.24 3.01
CA PHE A 117 10.63 1.62 2.41
C PHE A 117 10.47 3.14 2.36
N VAL A 118 10.72 3.82 3.47
CA VAL A 118 10.66 5.30 3.53
C VAL A 118 11.68 5.93 2.57
N SER A 119 12.93 5.46 2.58
CA SER A 119 14.00 5.99 1.74
C SER A 119 13.70 5.87 0.26
N SER A 120 13.05 4.79 -0.16
CA SER A 120 12.76 4.53 -1.58
C SER A 120 11.59 5.35 -2.13
N LEU A 121 10.67 5.79 -1.28
CA LEU A 121 9.41 6.41 -1.72
C LEU A 121 9.25 7.88 -1.30
N ALA A 122 9.71 8.25 -0.11
CA ALA A 122 9.41 9.56 0.46
C ALA A 122 10.12 10.69 -0.29
N THR A 123 9.36 11.72 -0.65
CA THR A 123 9.86 12.96 -1.24
C THR A 123 9.70 14.14 -0.28
N ARG A 124 9.00 13.95 0.81
CA ARG A 124 8.71 14.93 1.84
C ARG A 124 8.52 14.22 3.17
N ILE A 125 9.10 14.74 4.23
CA ILE A 125 9.02 14.17 5.57
C ILE A 125 8.28 15.11 6.49
N LEU A 126 7.26 14.59 7.18
CA LEU A 126 6.58 15.32 8.26
C LEU A 126 6.96 14.67 9.58
N GLU A 127 7.78 15.36 10.36
CA GLU A 127 8.19 14.89 11.69
C GLU A 127 7.24 15.44 12.74
N ILE A 128 6.60 14.56 13.50
CA ILE A 128 5.70 14.93 14.58
C ILE A 128 6.50 14.97 15.89
N THR A 129 6.57 16.14 16.50
CA THR A 129 7.28 16.38 17.76
C THR A 129 6.34 16.98 18.81
N PRO A 130 6.72 16.97 20.11
CA PRO A 130 5.92 17.63 21.14
C PRO A 130 5.71 19.13 20.89
N GLU A 131 6.62 19.79 20.17
CA GLU A 131 6.56 21.21 19.83
C GLU A 131 5.76 21.50 18.56
N GLY A 132 5.36 20.46 17.82
CA GLY A 132 4.58 20.61 16.59
C GLY A 132 5.10 19.72 15.46
N VAL A 133 4.76 20.09 14.23
CA VAL A 133 5.14 19.36 13.03
C VAL A 133 6.28 20.08 12.31
N ARG A 134 7.38 19.37 12.06
CA ARG A 134 8.48 19.84 11.21
C ARG A 134 8.27 19.29 9.79
N ASP A 135 8.23 20.16 8.82
CA ASP A 135 8.04 19.84 7.41
C ASP A 135 9.37 19.95 6.67
N PHE A 136 9.87 18.83 6.16
CA PHE A 136 11.12 18.75 5.44
C PHE A 136 10.86 18.31 3.98
N SER A 137 11.23 19.17 3.02
CA SER A 137 11.15 18.84 1.59
C SER A 137 12.44 18.13 1.15
N GLY A 138 12.33 16.86 0.80
CA GLY A 138 13.46 16.03 0.40
C GLY A 138 13.21 14.58 0.76
N ASN A 139 14.19 13.72 0.45
CA ASN A 139 14.10 12.31 0.79
C ASN A 139 14.52 12.06 2.25
N TYR A 140 14.38 10.79 2.68
CA TYR A 140 14.68 10.42 4.05
C TYR A 140 16.17 10.57 4.40
N ASP A 141 17.07 10.27 3.47
CA ASP A 141 18.51 10.41 3.70
C ASP A 141 18.91 11.87 3.87
N ASP A 142 18.35 12.78 3.08
CA ASP A 142 18.56 14.22 3.24
C ASP A 142 18.02 14.71 4.57
N TYR A 143 16.87 14.20 4.99
CA TYR A 143 16.29 14.52 6.29
C TYR A 143 17.21 14.11 7.44
N LEU A 144 17.76 12.88 7.41
CA LEU A 144 18.70 12.43 8.44
C LEU A 144 19.95 13.30 8.51
N ARG A 145 20.51 13.69 7.36
CA ARG A 145 21.66 14.62 7.33
C ARG A 145 21.32 15.99 7.93
N SER A 146 20.10 16.48 7.71
CA SER A 146 19.67 17.76 8.26
C SER A 146 19.60 17.72 9.80
N ILE A 147 19.15 16.60 10.38
CA ILE A 147 19.11 16.40 11.84
C ILE A 147 20.52 16.37 12.42
N GLU A 148 21.43 15.65 11.76
CA GLU A 148 22.84 15.56 12.20
C GLU A 148 23.53 16.91 12.16
N ALA A 149 23.22 17.75 11.18
CA ALA A 149 23.79 19.09 11.04
C ALA A 149 23.28 20.07 12.12
N ASP A 150 22.05 19.86 12.59
CA ASP A 150 21.42 20.71 13.62
C ASP A 150 21.77 20.27 15.07
N ALA A 151 22.44 19.14 15.19
CA ALA A 151 22.80 18.57 16.49
C ALA A 151 24.05 19.23 17.12
#